data_7a0362f9865c54db401f3e3c4a4032a5
#
_entry.id   7a0362f9865c54db401f3e3c4a4032a5
#
_cell.length_a   1.000
_cell.length_b   1.000
_cell.length_c   1.000
_cell.angle_alpha   90.00
_cell.angle_beta   90.00
_cell.angle_gamma   90.00
#
_symmetry.space_group_name_H-M   'P 1'
#
loop_
_entity.id
_entity.type
_entity.pdbx_description
1 polymer ?
#
loop_
_entity_poly.entity_id
_entity_poly.type
_entity_poly.pdbx_seq_one_letter_code
_entity_poly.pdbx_strand_id
1 'polypeptide(L)'
;MSDREGPLIQRAWAMPPVAGATFTVKPIKALLVHYVEKKPNDWLDPFAGHNSPADFTNDLNPECQTLYHMDACEFLIKMKTVQPLFDGALLDPPYTIHQTNHLYSGYGLRKPISLAKDLLVDMIRPGGIVICFGFNSGGMGLKRGFEMIEVLLVCHGGSHNDTIVTVERKK
;
A
#
# COMPACT_ATOMS: atom_id res chain seq x y z
N MET A 1 -24.59 21.50 10.02
CA MET A 1 -23.16 21.10 10.21
C MET A 1 -23.18 19.59 10.19
N SER A 2 -22.64 18.96 9.16
CA SER A 2 -22.59 17.50 9.10
C SER A 2 -21.48 17.05 10.07
N ASP A 3 -21.85 16.27 11.10
CA ASP A 3 -20.91 15.58 11.98
C ASP A 3 -20.09 14.61 11.10
N ARG A 4 -18.93 15.07 10.65
CA ARG A 4 -17.96 14.17 10.01
C ARG A 4 -17.34 13.39 11.15
N GLU A 5 -17.75 12.14 11.31
CA GLU A 5 -16.99 11.21 12.13
C GLU A 5 -15.57 11.14 11.58
N GLY A 6 -14.59 11.26 12.46
CA GLY A 6 -13.17 11.10 12.09
C GLY A 6 -12.87 9.65 11.68
N PRO A 7 -11.66 9.38 11.17
CA PRO A 7 -11.26 8.03 10.82
C PRO A 7 -11.29 7.10 12.03
N LEU A 8 -11.63 5.82 11.81
CA LEU A 8 -11.46 4.78 12.83
C LEU A 8 -9.97 4.64 13.15
N ILE A 9 -9.59 4.76 14.42
CA ILE A 9 -8.20 4.58 14.86
C ILE A 9 -8.10 3.29 15.65
N GLN A 10 -7.28 2.35 15.19
CA GLN A 10 -7.00 1.09 15.82
C GLN A 10 -5.53 0.98 16.23
N ARG A 11 -5.27 0.23 17.28
CA ARG A 11 -3.91 -0.07 17.74
C ARG A 11 -3.79 -1.56 18.01
N ALA A 12 -2.72 -2.17 17.51
CA ALA A 12 -2.41 -3.58 17.72
C ALA A 12 -0.93 -3.78 18.06
N TRP A 13 -0.63 -4.93 18.67
CA TRP A 13 0.73 -5.39 18.91
C TRP A 13 1.05 -6.58 18.03
N ALA A 14 2.22 -6.58 17.40
CA ALA A 14 2.71 -7.72 16.62
C ALA A 14 4.25 -7.70 16.57
N MET A 15 4.86 -8.86 16.40
CA MET A 15 6.29 -8.92 16.08
C MET A 15 6.54 -8.20 14.75
N PRO A 16 7.72 -7.54 14.59
CA PRO A 16 8.07 -6.90 13.34
C PRO A 16 8.11 -7.94 12.21
N PRO A 17 7.71 -7.55 10.99
CA PRO A 17 7.78 -8.45 9.85
C PRO A 17 9.23 -8.78 9.48
N VAL A 18 9.44 -9.96 8.90
CA VAL A 18 10.64 -10.22 8.11
C VAL A 18 10.59 -9.32 6.88
N ALA A 19 11.73 -8.90 6.34
CA ALA A 19 11.81 -8.03 5.16
C ALA A 19 10.92 -8.54 4.02
N GLY A 20 10.09 -7.65 3.47
CA GLY A 20 9.15 -7.97 2.39
C GLY A 20 7.92 -8.81 2.80
N ALA A 21 7.67 -8.98 4.11
CA ALA A 21 6.56 -9.79 4.62
C ALA A 21 5.52 -8.96 5.42
N THR A 22 5.40 -7.69 5.16
CA THR A 22 4.47 -6.77 5.86
C THR A 22 3.03 -7.33 5.91
N PHE A 23 2.55 -7.91 4.83
CA PHE A 23 1.18 -8.43 4.70
C PHE A 23 0.93 -9.71 5.51
N THR A 24 1.97 -10.37 6.03
CA THR A 24 1.82 -11.54 6.91
C THR A 24 1.62 -11.18 8.38
N VAL A 25 1.88 -9.92 8.77
CA VAL A 25 1.70 -9.43 10.14
C VAL A 25 0.23 -9.52 10.51
N LYS A 26 -0.10 -10.27 11.57
CA LYS A 26 -1.47 -10.68 11.90
C LYS A 26 -2.52 -9.55 11.86
N PRO A 27 -2.35 -8.38 12.52
CA PRO A 27 -3.33 -7.30 12.45
C PRO A 27 -3.43 -6.68 11.04
N ILE A 28 -2.33 -6.60 10.28
CA ILE A 28 -2.32 -6.12 8.91
C ILE A 28 -3.08 -7.11 8.02
N LYS A 29 -2.80 -8.41 8.15
CA LYS A 29 -3.52 -9.45 7.40
C LYS A 29 -5.03 -9.39 7.63
N ALA A 30 -5.46 -9.20 8.88
CA ALA A 30 -6.89 -9.06 9.20
C ALA A 30 -7.54 -7.84 8.52
N LEU A 31 -6.83 -6.70 8.47
CA LEU A 31 -7.28 -5.51 7.77
C LEU A 31 -7.36 -5.76 6.26
N LEU A 32 -6.36 -6.41 5.66
CA LEU A 32 -6.36 -6.74 4.23
C LEU A 32 -7.50 -7.70 3.85
N VAL A 33 -7.78 -8.73 4.65
CA VAL A 33 -8.96 -9.61 4.48
C VAL A 33 -10.25 -8.80 4.44
N HIS A 34 -10.37 -7.79 5.31
CA HIS A 34 -11.57 -6.95 5.36
C HIS A 34 -11.78 -6.11 4.09
N TYR A 35 -10.70 -5.55 3.52
CA TYR A 35 -10.80 -4.61 2.40
C TYR A 35 -10.56 -5.26 1.04
N VAL A 36 -9.62 -6.19 0.92
CA VAL A 36 -9.12 -6.71 -0.36
C VAL A 36 -9.82 -7.99 -0.79
N GLU A 37 -10.16 -8.91 0.13
CA GLU A 37 -10.73 -10.22 -0.23
C GLU A 37 -12.21 -10.18 -0.65
N LYS A 38 -12.84 -9.03 -0.72
CA LYS A 38 -14.21 -8.87 -1.22
C LYS A 38 -14.20 -8.90 -2.75
N LYS A 39 -14.68 -9.97 -3.36
CA LYS A 39 -14.74 -10.13 -4.83
C LYS A 39 -15.91 -9.36 -5.47
N PRO A 40 -15.78 -8.92 -6.75
CA PRO A 40 -14.60 -9.03 -7.62
C PRO A 40 -13.46 -8.11 -7.18
N ASN A 41 -12.22 -8.58 -7.30
CA ASN A 41 -11.04 -7.85 -6.89
C ASN A 41 -10.32 -7.32 -8.13
N ASP A 42 -10.19 -6.03 -8.22
CA ASP A 42 -9.33 -5.36 -9.19
C ASP A 42 -8.34 -4.49 -8.40
N TRP A 43 -7.43 -5.14 -7.65
CA TRP A 43 -6.47 -4.46 -6.81
C TRP A 43 -5.08 -4.43 -7.43
N LEU A 44 -4.43 -3.27 -7.32
CA LEU A 44 -3.06 -3.03 -7.74
C LEU A 44 -2.10 -3.11 -6.55
N ASP A 45 -0.93 -3.68 -6.76
CA ASP A 45 0.19 -3.55 -5.83
C ASP A 45 1.50 -3.34 -6.59
N PRO A 46 1.98 -2.09 -6.70
CA PRO A 46 3.23 -1.79 -7.38
C PRO A 46 4.49 -2.14 -6.58
N PHE A 47 4.36 -2.57 -5.31
CA PHE A 47 5.44 -2.93 -4.38
C PHE A 47 5.15 -4.23 -3.64
N ALA A 48 4.70 -5.25 -4.36
CA ALA A 48 4.00 -6.41 -3.81
C ALA A 48 4.85 -7.35 -2.95
N GLY A 49 6.16 -7.34 -3.08
CA GLY A 49 7.01 -8.30 -2.36
C GLY A 49 6.59 -9.75 -2.62
N HIS A 50 6.53 -10.56 -1.54
CA HIS A 50 6.25 -11.99 -1.67
C HIS A 50 4.80 -12.42 -1.33
N ASN A 51 4.01 -11.57 -0.68
CA ASN A 51 2.75 -12.00 -0.03
C ASN A 51 1.57 -11.05 -0.28
N SER A 52 1.58 -10.33 -1.39
CA SER A 52 0.49 -9.42 -1.72
C SER A 52 -0.81 -10.16 -2.02
N PRO A 53 -1.95 -9.73 -1.46
CA PRO A 53 -3.26 -10.25 -1.80
C PRO A 53 -3.89 -9.58 -3.04
N ALA A 54 -3.19 -8.66 -3.72
CA ALA A 54 -3.68 -7.96 -4.89
C ALA A 54 -3.68 -8.85 -6.14
N ASP A 55 -4.55 -8.54 -7.11
CA ASP A 55 -4.65 -9.28 -8.37
C ASP A 55 -3.55 -8.90 -9.36
N PHE A 56 -3.19 -7.64 -9.40
CA PHE A 56 -2.16 -7.10 -10.28
C PHE A 56 -0.94 -6.70 -9.46
N THR A 57 0.04 -7.60 -9.42
CA THR A 57 1.23 -7.47 -8.59
C THR A 57 2.47 -7.13 -9.39
N ASN A 58 3.29 -6.22 -8.85
CA ASN A 58 4.59 -5.86 -9.38
C ASN A 58 5.61 -5.72 -8.26
N ASP A 59 6.83 -6.13 -8.52
CA ASP A 59 7.98 -5.77 -7.70
C ASP A 59 9.20 -5.59 -8.58
N LEU A 60 10.10 -4.67 -8.23
CA LEU A 60 11.33 -4.46 -8.98
C LEU A 60 12.31 -5.63 -8.80
N ASN A 61 12.23 -6.34 -7.66
CA ASN A 61 13.02 -7.53 -7.38
C ASN A 61 12.47 -8.75 -8.15
N PRO A 62 13.24 -9.33 -9.09
CA PRO A 62 12.79 -10.47 -9.88
C PRO A 62 12.65 -11.77 -9.07
N GLU A 63 13.13 -11.82 -7.83
CA GLU A 63 12.95 -12.97 -6.93
C GLU A 63 11.57 -13.02 -6.29
N CYS A 64 10.81 -11.90 -6.32
CA CYS A 64 9.44 -11.87 -5.83
C CYS A 64 8.52 -12.60 -6.81
N GLN A 65 7.54 -13.34 -6.29
CA GLN A 65 6.54 -14.04 -7.12
C GLN A 65 5.42 -13.08 -7.50
N THR A 66 5.69 -12.20 -8.44
CA THR A 66 4.76 -11.18 -8.93
C THR A 66 4.50 -11.31 -10.43
N LEU A 67 3.42 -10.72 -10.92
CA LEU A 67 3.07 -10.76 -12.35
C LEU A 67 4.01 -9.92 -13.22
N TYR A 68 4.58 -8.86 -12.65
CA TYR A 68 5.46 -7.93 -13.35
C TYR A 68 6.70 -7.63 -12.51
N HIS A 69 7.83 -7.33 -13.22
CA HIS A 69 9.10 -6.94 -12.62
C HIS A 69 9.61 -5.67 -13.28
N MET A 70 9.07 -4.51 -12.88
CA MET A 70 9.44 -3.22 -13.46
C MET A 70 9.35 -2.10 -12.43
N ASP A 71 9.79 -0.89 -12.80
CA ASP A 71 9.59 0.31 -11.98
C ASP A 71 8.09 0.50 -11.66
N ALA A 72 7.78 0.84 -10.43
CA ALA A 72 6.39 0.96 -9.95
C ALA A 72 5.55 1.95 -10.78
N CYS A 73 6.13 3.07 -11.20
CA CYS A 73 5.42 4.04 -12.05
C CYS A 73 5.21 3.51 -13.48
N GLU A 74 6.17 2.77 -14.02
CA GLU A 74 6.03 2.11 -15.34
C GLU A 74 4.94 1.04 -15.28
N PHE A 75 4.89 0.27 -14.20
CA PHE A 75 3.82 -0.68 -13.95
C PHE A 75 2.44 0.01 -13.94
N LEU A 76 2.27 1.09 -13.17
CA LEU A 76 1.00 1.82 -13.11
C LEU A 76 0.59 2.38 -14.48
N ILE A 77 1.54 2.95 -15.23
CA ILE A 77 1.27 3.43 -16.60
C ILE A 77 0.79 2.27 -17.49
N LYS A 78 1.43 1.10 -17.40
CA LYS A 78 1.02 -0.10 -18.12
C LYS A 78 -0.38 -0.56 -17.69
N MET A 79 -0.68 -0.61 -16.39
CA MET A 79 -1.99 -1.05 -15.91
C MET A 79 -3.12 -0.13 -16.37
N LYS A 80 -2.88 1.17 -16.52
CA LYS A 80 -3.85 2.11 -17.10
C LYS A 80 -4.24 1.75 -18.54
N THR A 81 -3.40 1.02 -19.26
CA THR A 81 -3.73 0.51 -20.62
C THR A 81 -4.45 -0.84 -20.60
N VAL A 82 -4.36 -1.59 -19.50
CA VAL A 82 -5.04 -2.88 -19.33
C VAL A 82 -6.50 -2.67 -18.95
N GLN A 83 -6.74 -1.82 -17.96
CA GLN A 83 -8.10 -1.39 -17.61
C GLN A 83 -8.08 0.04 -17.03
N PRO A 84 -9.18 0.80 -17.23
CA PRO A 84 -9.20 2.22 -16.87
C PRO A 84 -9.34 2.47 -15.36
N LEU A 85 -10.03 1.59 -14.62
CA LEU A 85 -10.35 1.81 -13.21
C LEU A 85 -10.22 0.52 -12.39
N PHE A 86 -9.68 0.67 -11.19
CA PHE A 86 -9.44 -0.40 -10.22
C PHE A 86 -10.25 -0.16 -8.93
N ASP A 87 -10.53 -1.24 -8.18
CA ASP A 87 -11.21 -1.19 -6.88
C ASP A 87 -10.31 -0.60 -5.80
N GLY A 88 -9.02 -0.85 -5.90
CA GLY A 88 -8.08 -0.32 -4.93
C GLY A 88 -6.61 -0.52 -5.27
N ALA A 89 -5.76 -0.03 -4.38
CA ALA A 89 -4.32 -0.23 -4.45
C ALA A 89 -3.70 -0.39 -3.06
N LEU A 90 -2.64 -1.20 -3.00
CA LEU A 90 -1.74 -1.34 -1.86
C LEU A 90 -0.46 -0.56 -2.16
N LEU A 91 0.06 0.18 -1.20
CA LEU A 91 1.30 0.95 -1.33
C LEU A 91 2.20 0.67 -0.12
N ASP A 92 3.10 -0.31 -0.25
CA ASP A 92 4.14 -0.64 0.75
C ASP A 92 5.56 -0.43 0.19
N PRO A 93 5.93 0.80 -0.19
CA PRO A 93 7.24 1.09 -0.77
C PRO A 93 8.35 0.98 0.27
N PRO A 94 9.61 0.74 -0.14
CA PRO A 94 10.76 0.90 0.76
C PRO A 94 10.87 2.35 1.23
N TYR A 95 10.94 2.59 2.55
CA TYR A 95 10.81 3.92 3.14
C TYR A 95 12.13 4.66 3.32
N THR A 96 13.27 3.96 3.26
CA THR A 96 14.60 4.55 3.45
C THR A 96 15.61 4.02 2.43
N ILE A 97 16.65 4.83 2.15
CA ILE A 97 17.80 4.40 1.33
C ILE A 97 18.47 3.16 1.95
N HIS A 98 18.50 3.08 3.29
CA HIS A 98 19.02 1.92 3.99
C HIS A 98 18.22 0.63 3.69
N GLN A 99 16.89 0.70 3.73
CA GLN A 99 16.03 -0.42 3.33
C GLN A 99 16.29 -0.80 1.87
N THR A 100 16.37 0.20 0.98
CA THR A 100 16.65 -0.03 -0.44
C THR A 100 17.95 -0.82 -0.65
N ASN A 101 19.02 -0.42 0.04
CA ASN A 101 20.35 -1.00 -0.19
C ASN A 101 20.57 -2.33 0.54
N HIS A 102 20.01 -2.51 1.74
CA HIS A 102 20.30 -3.65 2.62
C HIS A 102 19.20 -4.72 2.64
N LEU A 103 17.93 -4.32 2.55
CA LEU A 103 16.82 -5.25 2.64
C LEU A 103 16.28 -5.67 1.26
N TYR A 104 16.45 -4.81 0.25
CA TYR A 104 15.93 -5.03 -1.10
C TYR A 104 17.03 -5.18 -2.15
N SER A 105 18.28 -5.48 -1.73
CA SER A 105 19.43 -5.75 -2.64
C SER A 105 19.61 -4.68 -3.73
N GLY A 106 19.35 -3.41 -3.42
CA GLY A 106 19.39 -2.30 -4.38
C GLY A 106 18.12 -2.10 -5.24
N TYR A 107 17.12 -2.95 -5.08
CA TYR A 107 15.82 -2.81 -5.76
C TYR A 107 14.89 -1.84 -5.02
N GLY A 108 15.26 -0.57 -4.95
CA GLY A 108 14.47 0.45 -4.26
C GLY A 108 13.74 1.39 -5.20
N LEU A 109 13.18 2.45 -4.63
CA LEU A 109 12.48 3.47 -5.39
C LEU A 109 13.43 4.15 -6.39
N ARG A 110 13.12 4.02 -7.68
CA ARG A 110 13.78 4.79 -8.74
C ARG A 110 13.14 6.16 -8.95
N LYS A 111 11.86 6.30 -8.60
CA LYS A 111 11.08 7.54 -8.73
C LYS A 111 10.40 7.85 -7.38
N PRO A 112 10.09 9.12 -7.09
CA PRO A 112 9.41 9.49 -5.84
C PRO A 112 8.05 8.79 -5.71
N ILE A 113 7.73 8.30 -4.52
CA ILE A 113 6.43 7.69 -4.20
C ILE A 113 5.24 8.62 -4.50
N SER A 114 5.46 9.94 -4.43
CA SER A 114 4.45 10.94 -4.79
C SER A 114 3.96 10.77 -6.23
N LEU A 115 4.86 10.42 -7.16
CA LEU A 115 4.49 10.18 -8.55
C LEU A 115 3.59 8.95 -8.70
N ALA A 116 3.89 7.85 -8.00
CA ALA A 116 3.01 6.67 -7.98
C ALA A 116 1.63 7.02 -7.42
N LYS A 117 1.58 7.81 -6.34
CA LYS A 117 0.32 8.31 -5.78
C LYS A 117 -0.45 9.19 -6.77
N ASP A 118 0.23 10.07 -7.50
CA ASP A 118 -0.42 10.94 -8.49
C ASP A 118 -0.99 10.12 -9.67
N LEU A 119 -0.29 9.08 -10.13
CA LEU A 119 -0.80 8.17 -11.16
C LEU A 119 -2.06 7.41 -10.70
N LEU A 120 -2.10 6.98 -9.44
CA LEU A 120 -3.25 6.26 -8.89
C LEU A 120 -4.52 7.12 -8.79
N VAL A 121 -4.41 8.45 -8.74
CA VAL A 121 -5.58 9.33 -8.65
C VAL A 121 -6.60 9.01 -9.73
N ASP A 122 -6.18 8.86 -10.98
CA ASP A 122 -7.08 8.59 -12.10
C ASP A 122 -7.42 7.12 -12.29
N MET A 123 -6.70 6.22 -11.60
CA MET A 123 -6.84 4.76 -11.76
C MET A 123 -7.80 4.13 -10.75
N ILE A 124 -8.02 4.77 -9.62
CA ILE A 124 -8.95 4.28 -8.60
C ILE A 124 -10.34 4.81 -8.88
N ARG A 125 -11.36 3.94 -8.89
CA ARG A 125 -12.75 4.36 -9.09
C ARG A 125 -13.28 5.19 -7.91
N PRO A 126 -14.32 6.04 -8.09
CA PRO A 126 -15.02 6.67 -6.97
C PRO A 126 -15.49 5.62 -5.95
N GLY A 127 -15.25 5.86 -4.67
CA GLY A 127 -15.51 4.89 -3.60
C GLY A 127 -14.43 3.82 -3.43
N GLY A 128 -13.47 3.70 -4.35
CA GLY A 128 -12.36 2.76 -4.26
C GLY A 128 -11.37 3.12 -3.14
N ILE A 129 -10.56 2.15 -2.75
CA ILE A 129 -9.74 2.21 -1.54
C ILE A 129 -8.25 2.19 -1.88
N VAL A 130 -7.46 3.03 -1.21
CA VAL A 130 -6.00 2.91 -1.21
C VAL A 130 -5.51 2.67 0.21
N ILE A 131 -4.68 1.65 0.39
CA ILE A 131 -4.07 1.30 1.67
C ILE A 131 -2.57 1.57 1.57
N CYS A 132 -2.08 2.51 2.39
CA CYS A 132 -0.67 2.85 2.45
C CYS A 132 -0.06 2.34 3.75
N PHE A 133 1.15 1.81 3.65
CA PHE A 133 1.95 1.33 4.77
C PHE A 133 3.17 2.23 4.96
N GLY A 134 3.59 2.46 6.19
CA GLY A 134 4.75 3.32 6.45
C GLY A 134 4.99 3.64 7.91
N PHE A 135 5.86 4.62 8.13
CA PHE A 135 6.20 5.17 9.44
C PHE A 135 5.48 6.50 9.73
N ASN A 136 4.57 6.89 8.87
CA ASN A 136 3.74 8.08 9.03
C ASN A 136 2.35 7.86 8.42
N SER A 137 1.43 8.74 8.75
CA SER A 137 0.05 8.69 8.29
C SER A 137 -0.22 9.52 7.02
N GLY A 138 0.81 9.77 6.22
CA GLY A 138 0.72 10.66 5.07
C GLY A 138 0.10 10.06 3.80
N GLY A 139 -0.77 9.05 3.87
CA GLY A 139 -1.45 8.35 2.79
C GLY A 139 -1.59 9.06 1.44
N MET A 140 -2.71 8.93 0.75
CA MET A 140 -3.02 9.66 -0.51
C MET A 140 -3.33 11.13 -0.24
N GLY A 141 -4.16 11.38 0.75
CA GLY A 141 -4.53 12.70 1.25
C GLY A 141 -5.66 13.42 0.48
N LEU A 142 -6.25 14.40 1.15
CA LEU A 142 -7.39 15.18 0.64
C LEU A 142 -7.09 15.92 -0.66
N LYS A 143 -5.84 16.37 -0.87
CA LYS A 143 -5.45 17.08 -2.11
C LYS A 143 -5.57 16.20 -3.36
N ARG A 144 -5.47 14.88 -3.20
CA ARG A 144 -5.67 13.89 -4.26
C ARG A 144 -7.10 13.36 -4.34
N GLY A 145 -8.02 13.93 -3.55
CA GLY A 145 -9.44 13.53 -3.53
C GLY A 145 -9.71 12.28 -2.67
N PHE A 146 -8.81 11.92 -1.76
CA PHE A 146 -8.99 10.78 -0.87
C PHE A 146 -9.30 11.23 0.56
N GLU A 147 -10.19 10.52 1.21
CA GLU A 147 -10.58 10.74 2.60
C GLU A 147 -10.13 9.54 3.45
N MET A 148 -9.41 9.83 4.52
CA MET A 148 -8.96 8.81 5.46
C MET A 148 -10.15 8.25 6.24
N ILE A 149 -10.34 6.93 6.18
CA ILE A 149 -11.43 6.24 6.86
C ILE A 149 -10.95 5.37 8.00
N GLU A 150 -9.71 4.90 7.97
CA GLU A 150 -9.14 4.09 9.04
C GLU A 150 -7.62 4.30 9.16
N VAL A 151 -7.11 4.22 10.38
CA VAL A 151 -5.68 4.16 10.70
C VAL A 151 -5.45 2.97 11.64
N LEU A 152 -4.59 2.04 11.25
CA LEU A 152 -4.11 0.97 12.11
C LEU A 152 -2.66 1.24 12.50
N LEU A 153 -2.42 1.42 13.79
CA LEU A 153 -1.09 1.50 14.36
C LEU A 153 -0.65 0.12 14.86
N VAL A 154 0.34 -0.47 14.20
CA VAL A 154 0.93 -1.75 14.62
C VAL A 154 2.23 -1.48 15.37
N CYS A 155 2.17 -1.68 16.68
CA CYS A 155 3.32 -1.49 17.57
C CYS A 155 4.21 -2.73 17.54
N HIS A 156 5.48 -2.57 17.24
CA HIS A 156 6.46 -3.66 17.19
C HIS A 156 7.34 -3.71 18.45
N GLY A 157 7.38 -2.64 19.22
CA GLY A 157 8.16 -2.53 20.47
C GLY A 157 9.67 -2.54 20.28
N GLY A 158 10.37 -2.40 21.40
CA GLY A 158 11.83 -2.39 21.43
C GLY A 158 12.42 -1.24 20.59
N SER A 159 13.41 -1.55 19.77
CA SER A 159 14.08 -0.61 18.87
C SER A 159 13.50 -0.60 17.45
N HIS A 160 12.35 -1.24 17.24
CA HIS A 160 11.69 -1.29 15.93
C HIS A 160 10.75 -0.13 15.73
N ASN A 161 10.70 0.41 14.52
CA ASN A 161 9.68 1.38 14.15
C ASN A 161 8.31 0.70 14.07
N ASP A 162 7.28 1.38 14.54
CA ASP A 162 5.89 0.95 14.36
C ASP A 162 5.50 1.02 12.88
N THR A 163 4.57 0.17 12.46
CA THR A 163 3.96 0.28 11.14
C THR A 163 2.64 1.04 11.25
N ILE A 164 2.52 2.13 10.49
CA ILE A 164 1.26 2.89 10.37
C ILE A 164 0.62 2.51 9.05
N VAL A 165 -0.59 1.95 9.14
CA VAL A 165 -1.41 1.62 7.96
C VAL A 165 -2.54 2.63 7.86
N THR A 166 -2.64 3.32 6.72
CA THR A 166 -3.74 4.23 6.45
C THR A 166 -4.64 3.65 5.37
N VAL A 167 -5.94 3.68 5.60
CA VAL A 167 -6.97 3.30 4.64
C VAL A 167 -7.72 4.54 4.22
N GLU A 168 -7.71 4.82 2.93
CA GLU A 168 -8.32 6.01 2.38
C GLU A 168 -9.27 5.66 1.24
N ARG A 169 -10.41 6.35 1.19
CA ARG A 169 -11.44 6.19 0.17
C ARG A 169 -11.41 7.36 -0.81
N LYS A 170 -11.47 7.05 -2.09
CA LYS A 170 -11.64 8.07 -3.13
C LYS A 170 -13.06 8.65 -3.08
N LYS A 171 -13.17 9.98 -3.10
CA LYS A 171 -14.43 10.73 -3.17
C LYS A 171 -15.04 10.70 -4.57
#